data_5efb7f9144bd93647509da1896909fe6
#
_entry.id   5efb7f9144bd93647509da1896909fe6
#
_cell.length_a   1.000
_cell.length_b   1.000
_cell.length_c   1.000
_cell.angle_alpha   90.00
_cell.angle_beta   90.00
_cell.angle_gamma   90.00
#
_symmetry.space_group_name_H-M   'P 1'
#
loop_
_entity.id
_entity.type
_entity.pdbx_description
1 polymer ?
#
loop_
_entity_poly.entity_id
_entity_poly.type
_entity_poly.pdbx_seq_one_letter_code
_entity_poly.pdbx_strand_id
1 'polypeptide(L)'
;MIRDLIDVQWLKDHLNDQNIVIFDCRFRLSDPRAGRKFYEQGHIPGAYFLDLEEHLSGSKGTHGGRHPLPDEREFINLLRNSNVQRDSLVVAYDDQMAGSARLWFLLKYIGHDNVCILDGGIQEWIRAGLKLSRETPPPGHGNITPRIRNDIVAGIEEVKRLGNRSLIDCRERIRYRGIEEPIDKKAGHIPNAINIPYTDLLENNHYLDDAHIKSIFKDIPEGSIVYCGSGVTSCVNLFAMDRIGLKPKVYVGSWSDWISYDDNVISKE
;
A
#
# COMPACT_ATOMS: atom_id res chain seq x y z
N MET A 1 -11.82 10.20 -16.94
CA MET A 1 -10.92 9.97 -15.80
C MET A 1 -10.71 8.47 -15.68
N ILE A 2 -9.46 8.02 -15.63
CA ILE A 2 -9.13 6.62 -15.39
C ILE A 2 -9.55 6.31 -13.96
N ARG A 3 -10.19 5.16 -13.72
CA ARG A 3 -10.59 4.72 -12.39
C ARG A 3 -9.34 4.31 -11.61
N ASP A 4 -9.27 4.60 -10.32
CA ASP A 4 -8.16 4.17 -9.45
C ASP A 4 -8.06 2.63 -9.32
N LEU A 5 -9.13 1.91 -9.68
CA LEU A 5 -9.21 0.46 -9.71
C LEU A 5 -9.60 -0.01 -11.11
N ILE A 6 -8.83 -0.92 -11.70
CA ILE A 6 -9.05 -1.49 -13.05
C ILE A 6 -9.21 -3.01 -12.96
N ASP A 7 -9.96 -3.56 -13.89
CA ASP A 7 -10.10 -5.02 -14.05
C ASP A 7 -9.07 -5.61 -15.02
N VAL A 8 -9.01 -6.93 -15.04
CA VAL A 8 -8.07 -7.69 -15.87
C VAL A 8 -8.33 -7.52 -17.37
N GLN A 9 -9.58 -7.33 -17.78
CA GLN A 9 -9.93 -7.15 -19.20
C GLN A 9 -9.42 -5.80 -19.69
N TRP A 10 -9.59 -4.76 -18.87
CA TRP A 10 -9.05 -3.44 -19.21
C TRP A 10 -7.53 -3.49 -19.36
N LEU A 11 -6.81 -4.10 -18.42
CA LEU A 11 -5.34 -4.20 -18.49
C LEU A 11 -4.89 -5.00 -19.72
N LYS A 12 -5.56 -6.11 -20.04
CA LYS A 12 -5.28 -6.92 -21.23
C LYS A 12 -5.38 -6.10 -22.52
N ASP A 13 -6.44 -5.29 -22.64
CA ASP A 13 -6.71 -4.52 -23.84
C ASP A 13 -5.72 -3.34 -24.01
N HIS A 14 -5.09 -2.89 -22.91
CA HIS A 14 -4.14 -1.78 -22.87
C HIS A 14 -2.69 -2.22 -22.61
N LEU A 15 -2.40 -3.52 -22.63
CA LEU A 15 -1.10 -4.08 -22.24
C LEU A 15 0.07 -3.51 -23.08
N ASN A 16 -0.18 -3.14 -24.33
CA ASN A 16 0.82 -2.63 -25.25
C ASN A 16 0.84 -1.10 -25.37
N ASP A 17 0.08 -0.39 -24.54
CA ASP A 17 0.04 1.07 -24.56
C ASP A 17 1.36 1.61 -24.00
N GLN A 18 2.05 2.43 -24.80
CA GLN A 18 3.37 2.96 -24.44
C GLN A 18 3.38 3.86 -23.20
N ASN A 19 2.21 4.37 -22.81
CA ASN A 19 2.06 5.24 -21.66
C ASN A 19 1.72 4.47 -20.36
N ILE A 20 1.63 3.14 -20.41
CA ILE A 20 1.36 2.30 -19.24
C ILE A 20 2.66 1.67 -18.73
N VAL A 21 2.88 1.79 -17.43
CA VAL A 21 3.98 1.13 -16.73
C VAL A 21 3.39 0.22 -15.65
N ILE A 22 3.71 -1.05 -15.70
CA ILE A 22 3.13 -2.07 -14.82
C ILE A 22 4.17 -2.48 -13.78
N PHE A 23 3.75 -2.60 -12.51
CA PHE A 23 4.60 -3.05 -11.43
C PHE A 23 4.02 -4.25 -10.70
N ASP A 24 4.85 -5.28 -10.55
CA ASP A 24 4.63 -6.42 -9.68
C ASP A 24 5.15 -6.10 -8.27
N CYS A 25 4.24 -6.00 -7.31
CA CYS A 25 4.53 -5.66 -5.92
C CYS A 25 4.32 -6.85 -4.97
N ARG A 26 4.39 -8.09 -5.48
CA ARG A 26 4.21 -9.30 -4.64
C ARG A 26 5.34 -9.42 -3.62
N PHE A 27 4.96 -9.77 -2.39
CA PHE A 27 5.90 -9.97 -1.30
C PHE A 27 5.37 -11.01 -0.29
N ARG A 28 6.21 -11.43 0.64
CA ARG A 28 5.83 -12.16 1.85
C ARG A 28 6.65 -11.63 3.03
N LEU A 29 5.99 -11.24 4.10
CA LEU A 29 6.68 -10.77 5.32
C LEU A 29 7.56 -11.86 5.96
N SER A 30 7.20 -13.13 5.77
CA SER A 30 7.93 -14.30 6.31
C SER A 30 9.12 -14.74 5.45
N ASP A 31 9.20 -14.34 4.18
CA ASP A 31 10.32 -14.64 3.27
C ASP A 31 10.61 -13.43 2.37
N PRO A 32 11.63 -12.63 2.70
CA PRO A 32 11.98 -11.44 1.92
C PRO A 32 12.30 -11.72 0.45
N ARG A 33 12.67 -12.95 0.09
CA ARG A 33 12.97 -13.33 -1.30
C ARG A 33 11.77 -13.87 -2.07
N ALA A 34 10.64 -14.06 -1.42
CA ALA A 34 9.47 -14.69 -2.05
C ALA A 34 8.93 -13.87 -3.23
N GLY A 35 8.83 -12.55 -3.10
CA GLY A 35 8.34 -11.67 -4.16
C GLY A 35 9.16 -11.82 -5.44
N ARG A 36 10.47 -11.74 -5.35
CA ARG A 36 11.38 -11.92 -6.49
C ARG A 36 11.25 -13.31 -7.13
N LYS A 37 11.17 -14.37 -6.31
CA LYS A 37 10.94 -15.74 -6.82
C LYS A 37 9.62 -15.86 -7.59
N PHE A 38 8.54 -15.24 -7.08
CA PHE A 38 7.25 -15.24 -7.77
C PHE A 38 7.32 -14.49 -9.10
N TYR A 39 8.00 -13.35 -9.14
CA TYR A 39 8.22 -12.60 -10.35
C TYR A 39 9.00 -13.41 -11.41
N GLU A 40 10.10 -14.04 -11.02
CA GLU A 40 10.94 -14.88 -11.88
C GLU A 40 10.20 -16.13 -12.39
N GLN A 41 9.28 -16.71 -11.59
CA GLN A 41 8.44 -17.82 -12.01
C GLN A 41 7.40 -17.42 -13.07
N GLY A 42 6.91 -16.17 -12.98
CA GLY A 42 5.98 -15.61 -13.94
C GLY A 42 5.29 -14.34 -13.42
N HIS A 43 5.20 -13.36 -14.29
CA HIS A 43 4.58 -12.07 -14.02
C HIS A 43 3.75 -11.60 -15.23
N ILE A 44 2.95 -10.55 -15.08
CA ILE A 44 2.21 -9.92 -16.18
C ILE A 44 3.22 -9.38 -17.18
N PRO A 45 3.09 -9.66 -18.51
CA PRO A 45 4.05 -9.22 -19.51
C PRO A 45 4.33 -7.71 -19.42
N GLY A 46 5.61 -7.34 -19.46
CA GLY A 46 6.06 -5.95 -19.38
C GLY A 46 6.11 -5.36 -17.97
N ALA A 47 5.74 -6.11 -16.93
CA ALA A 47 5.82 -5.61 -15.56
C ALA A 47 7.25 -5.55 -15.03
N TYR A 48 7.60 -4.46 -14.35
CA TYR A 48 8.79 -4.35 -13.51
C TYR A 48 8.49 -4.91 -12.11
N PHE A 49 9.51 -5.42 -11.43
CA PHE A 49 9.39 -5.91 -10.06
C PHE A 49 9.78 -4.82 -9.04
N LEU A 50 8.95 -4.65 -8.01
CA LEU A 50 9.25 -3.82 -6.86
C LEU A 50 9.21 -4.64 -5.57
N ASP A 51 10.36 -4.75 -4.92
CA ASP A 51 10.49 -5.40 -3.62
C ASP A 51 10.00 -4.48 -2.49
N LEU A 52 9.34 -5.04 -1.47
CA LEU A 52 8.84 -4.27 -0.34
C LEU A 52 9.97 -3.66 0.49
N GLU A 53 11.00 -4.44 0.80
CA GLU A 53 12.10 -4.01 1.67
C GLU A 53 13.09 -3.10 0.92
N GLU A 54 13.46 -3.47 -0.33
CA GLU A 54 14.50 -2.78 -1.10
C GLU A 54 13.99 -1.52 -1.80
N HIS A 55 12.71 -1.51 -2.23
CA HIS A 55 12.19 -0.48 -3.13
C HIS A 55 11.05 0.36 -2.53
N LEU A 56 10.15 -0.28 -1.75
CA LEU A 56 8.96 0.37 -1.21
C LEU A 56 9.12 0.78 0.26
N SER A 57 10.31 0.58 0.81
CA SER A 57 10.65 0.94 2.19
C SER A 57 12.04 1.55 2.26
N GLY A 58 12.27 2.36 3.28
CA GLY A 58 13.58 2.93 3.59
C GLY A 58 14.32 2.13 4.65
N SER A 59 15.52 2.59 4.98
CA SER A 59 16.38 1.98 6.00
C SER A 59 15.73 2.03 7.39
N LYS A 60 15.76 0.92 8.10
CA LYS A 60 15.23 0.80 9.47
C LYS A 60 16.10 1.55 10.46
N GLY A 61 15.47 2.40 11.28
CA GLY A 61 16.10 3.09 12.40
C GLY A 61 15.65 2.56 13.76
N THR A 62 16.02 3.27 14.83
CA THR A 62 15.49 3.00 16.18
C THR A 62 14.00 3.27 16.23
N HIS A 63 13.54 4.30 15.53
CA HIS A 63 12.16 4.72 15.36
C HIS A 63 11.80 4.76 13.88
N GLY A 64 10.54 5.00 13.54
CA GLY A 64 10.04 5.05 12.16
C GLY A 64 9.41 3.75 11.65
N GLY A 65 9.44 2.70 12.45
CA GLY A 65 8.79 1.42 12.15
C GLY A 65 9.61 0.49 11.25
N ARG A 66 9.00 -0.65 10.87
CA ARG A 66 9.69 -1.69 10.08
C ARG A 66 9.78 -1.37 8.59
N HIS A 67 8.84 -0.58 8.05
CA HIS A 67 8.81 -0.18 6.64
C HIS A 67 8.62 1.35 6.54
N PRO A 68 9.64 2.14 6.92
CA PRO A 68 9.57 3.60 6.78
C PRO A 68 9.44 4.01 5.31
N LEU A 69 9.19 5.29 5.04
CA LEU A 69 9.20 5.78 3.66
C LEU A 69 10.56 5.53 3.02
N PRO A 70 10.61 5.13 1.74
CA PRO A 70 11.87 5.02 1.02
C PRO A 70 12.55 6.39 0.89
N ASP A 71 13.87 6.39 0.65
CA ASP A 71 14.54 7.62 0.24
C ASP A 71 13.93 8.16 -1.04
N GLU A 72 13.55 9.43 -1.02
CA GLU A 72 12.81 10.04 -2.13
C GLU A 72 13.59 10.02 -3.44
N ARG A 73 14.90 10.26 -3.39
CA ARG A 73 15.76 10.30 -4.58
C ARG A 73 15.93 8.89 -5.17
N GLU A 74 16.16 7.91 -4.31
CA GLU A 74 16.29 6.51 -4.73
C GLU A 74 14.99 6.00 -5.35
N PHE A 75 13.85 6.28 -4.73
CA PHE A 75 12.53 5.89 -5.25
C PHE A 75 12.21 6.56 -6.58
N ILE A 76 12.49 7.86 -6.74
CA ILE A 76 12.30 8.58 -8.00
C ILE A 76 13.23 8.03 -9.10
N ASN A 77 14.47 7.73 -8.78
CA ASN A 77 15.43 7.15 -9.74
C ASN A 77 14.98 5.74 -10.18
N LEU A 78 14.48 4.94 -9.24
CA LEU A 78 13.88 3.64 -9.54
C LEU A 78 12.72 3.75 -10.54
N LEU A 79 11.79 4.68 -10.31
CA LEU A 79 10.66 4.93 -11.23
C LEU A 79 11.13 5.40 -12.60
N ARG A 80 12.15 6.26 -12.67
CA ARG A 80 12.76 6.68 -13.94
C ARG A 80 13.41 5.53 -14.68
N ASN A 81 14.14 4.68 -13.98
CA ASN A 81 14.76 3.48 -14.54
C ASN A 81 13.70 2.45 -15.00
N SER A 82 12.50 2.52 -14.47
CA SER A 82 11.33 1.74 -14.90
C SER A 82 10.49 2.48 -15.96
N ASN A 83 11.05 3.47 -16.64
CA ASN A 83 10.41 4.23 -17.73
C ASN A 83 9.15 5.04 -17.32
N VAL A 84 8.97 5.38 -16.06
CA VAL A 84 7.82 6.20 -15.62
C VAL A 84 8.00 7.64 -16.09
N GLN A 85 7.14 8.07 -17.01
CA GLN A 85 7.07 9.45 -17.48
C GLN A 85 6.15 10.27 -16.58
N ARG A 86 6.16 11.58 -16.76
CA ARG A 86 5.31 12.50 -15.98
C ARG A 86 3.82 12.20 -16.14
N ASP A 87 3.41 11.73 -17.29
CA ASP A 87 2.03 11.43 -17.69
C ASP A 87 1.72 9.94 -17.78
N SER A 88 2.68 9.06 -17.46
CA SER A 88 2.45 7.62 -17.45
C SER A 88 1.31 7.23 -16.51
N LEU A 89 0.48 6.30 -16.95
CA LEU A 89 -0.40 5.57 -16.08
C LEU A 89 0.38 4.41 -15.45
N VAL A 90 0.52 4.43 -14.13
CA VAL A 90 1.13 3.32 -13.39
C VAL A 90 0.04 2.33 -12.98
N VAL A 91 0.23 1.06 -13.33
CA VAL A 91 -0.63 -0.04 -12.87
C VAL A 91 0.13 -0.87 -11.85
N ALA A 92 -0.35 -0.88 -10.61
CA ALA A 92 0.20 -1.68 -9.53
C ALA A 92 -0.59 -2.97 -9.35
N TYR A 93 0.09 -4.10 -9.19
CA TYR A 93 -0.57 -5.35 -8.79
C TYR A 93 0.27 -6.14 -7.80
N ASP A 94 -0.39 -6.99 -7.06
CA ASP A 94 0.22 -8.04 -6.22
C ASP A 94 -0.72 -9.25 -6.13
N ASP A 95 -0.66 -10.00 -5.05
CA ASP A 95 -1.53 -11.15 -4.79
C ASP A 95 -2.25 -11.08 -3.43
N GLN A 96 -2.16 -9.93 -2.73
CA GLN A 96 -2.76 -9.69 -1.42
C GLN A 96 -3.31 -8.26 -1.25
N MET A 97 -3.31 -7.45 -2.31
CA MET A 97 -3.72 -6.05 -2.37
C MET A 97 -2.88 -5.07 -1.52
N ALA A 98 -1.94 -5.55 -0.71
CA ALA A 98 -1.19 -4.72 0.21
C ALA A 98 0.05 -4.06 -0.42
N GLY A 99 0.78 -4.78 -1.29
CA GLY A 99 1.95 -4.26 -2.00
C GLY A 99 1.55 -3.23 -3.06
N SER A 100 0.50 -3.53 -3.82
CA SER A 100 -0.07 -2.62 -4.81
C SER A 100 -0.62 -1.33 -4.17
N ALA A 101 -1.34 -1.45 -3.06
CA ALA A 101 -1.80 -0.29 -2.30
C ALA A 101 -0.65 0.53 -1.70
N ARG A 102 0.45 -0.12 -1.27
CA ARG A 102 1.65 0.57 -0.79
C ARG A 102 2.30 1.38 -1.92
N LEU A 103 2.45 0.81 -3.12
CA LEU A 103 2.97 1.54 -4.27
C LEU A 103 2.04 2.69 -4.67
N TRP A 104 0.73 2.46 -4.70
CA TRP A 104 -0.27 3.51 -4.96
C TRP A 104 -0.08 4.70 -3.99
N PHE A 105 0.02 4.42 -2.69
CA PHE A 105 0.27 5.45 -1.68
C PHE A 105 1.59 6.20 -1.94
N LEU A 106 2.69 5.50 -2.21
CA LEU A 106 4.00 6.13 -2.45
C LEU A 106 3.98 7.03 -3.70
N LEU A 107 3.27 6.63 -4.76
CA LEU A 107 3.09 7.45 -5.95
C LEU A 107 2.25 8.71 -5.64
N LYS A 108 1.15 8.57 -4.90
CA LYS A 108 0.37 9.73 -4.42
C LYS A 108 1.23 10.64 -3.53
N TYR A 109 2.06 10.08 -2.66
CA TYR A 109 2.97 10.83 -1.79
C TYR A 109 3.97 11.69 -2.58
N ILE A 110 4.54 11.16 -3.66
CA ILE A 110 5.42 11.96 -4.54
C ILE A 110 4.66 12.83 -5.56
N GLY A 111 3.34 12.87 -5.51
CA GLY A 111 2.50 13.72 -6.36
C GLY A 111 2.23 13.16 -7.77
N HIS A 112 2.40 11.86 -7.97
CA HIS A 112 2.01 11.16 -9.20
C HIS A 112 0.61 10.57 -9.03
N ASP A 113 -0.41 11.29 -9.51
CA ASP A 113 -1.81 10.91 -9.34
C ASP A 113 -2.30 9.85 -10.33
N ASN A 114 -1.57 9.66 -11.42
CA ASN A 114 -1.98 8.77 -12.51
C ASN A 114 -1.57 7.32 -12.19
N VAL A 115 -2.17 6.74 -11.19
CA VAL A 115 -1.91 5.40 -10.70
C VAL A 115 -3.21 4.65 -10.42
N CYS A 116 -3.26 3.37 -10.77
CA CYS A 116 -4.37 2.48 -10.48
C CYS A 116 -3.87 1.12 -9.96
N ILE A 117 -4.78 0.38 -9.33
CA ILE A 117 -4.55 -0.98 -8.84
C ILE A 117 -5.33 -1.96 -9.71
N LEU A 118 -4.71 -3.07 -10.09
CA LEU A 118 -5.38 -4.19 -10.72
C LEU A 118 -6.19 -4.96 -9.67
N ASP A 119 -7.50 -4.87 -9.75
CA ASP A 119 -8.41 -5.53 -8.81
C ASP A 119 -8.30 -7.05 -8.91
N GLY A 120 -8.21 -7.73 -7.75
CA GLY A 120 -7.95 -9.16 -7.69
C GLY A 120 -6.51 -9.58 -8.04
N GLY A 121 -5.67 -8.63 -8.48
CA GLY A 121 -4.24 -8.83 -8.71
C GLY A 121 -3.90 -9.89 -9.76
N ILE A 122 -2.73 -10.54 -9.59
CA ILE A 122 -2.25 -11.53 -10.55
C ILE A 122 -3.14 -12.77 -10.63
N GLN A 123 -3.91 -13.09 -9.58
CA GLN A 123 -4.83 -14.22 -9.59
C GLN A 123 -5.92 -14.06 -10.65
N GLU A 124 -6.44 -12.85 -10.85
CA GLU A 124 -7.42 -12.58 -11.91
C GLU A 124 -6.81 -12.74 -13.30
N TRP A 125 -5.56 -12.27 -13.50
CA TRP A 125 -4.83 -12.47 -14.73
C TRP A 125 -4.69 -13.95 -15.10
N ILE A 126 -4.30 -14.78 -14.11
CA ILE A 126 -4.16 -16.23 -14.26
C ILE A 126 -5.53 -16.90 -14.49
N ARG A 127 -6.55 -16.50 -13.73
CA ARG A 127 -7.91 -17.04 -13.83
C ARG A 127 -8.56 -16.75 -15.20
N ALA A 128 -8.22 -15.59 -15.78
CA ALA A 128 -8.62 -15.23 -17.14
C ALA A 128 -7.86 -16.03 -18.24
N GLY A 129 -6.98 -16.96 -17.88
CA GLY A 129 -6.22 -17.78 -18.81
C GLY A 129 -5.14 -17.02 -19.58
N LEU A 130 -4.73 -15.83 -19.10
CA LEU A 130 -3.75 -14.99 -19.77
C LEU A 130 -2.33 -15.47 -19.49
N LYS A 131 -1.46 -15.31 -20.48
CA LYS A 131 -0.08 -15.78 -20.39
C LYS A 131 0.73 -14.91 -19.43
N LEU A 132 1.59 -15.55 -18.65
CA LEU A 132 2.65 -14.90 -17.88
C LEU A 132 3.93 -14.81 -18.72
N SER A 133 4.74 -13.81 -18.42
CA SER A 133 6.11 -13.64 -18.92
C SER A 133 7.13 -13.99 -17.83
N ARG A 134 8.37 -14.27 -18.27
CA ARG A 134 9.56 -14.32 -17.41
C ARG A 134 10.62 -13.32 -17.88
N GLU A 135 10.28 -12.54 -18.90
CA GLU A 135 11.18 -11.55 -19.49
C GLU A 135 11.13 -10.26 -18.69
N THR A 136 12.23 -9.88 -18.08
CA THR A 136 12.35 -8.59 -17.38
C THR A 136 12.43 -7.46 -18.41
N PRO A 137 11.59 -6.41 -18.29
CA PRO A 137 11.69 -5.25 -19.17
C PRO A 137 13.08 -4.60 -19.07
N PRO A 138 13.60 -4.04 -20.17
CA PRO A 138 14.87 -3.32 -20.14
C PRO A 138 14.75 -2.06 -19.28
N PRO A 139 15.88 -1.58 -18.70
CA PRO A 139 15.90 -0.29 -18.03
C PRO A 139 15.40 0.83 -18.95
N GLY A 140 14.56 1.71 -18.42
CA GLY A 140 13.98 2.84 -19.11
C GLY A 140 14.65 4.17 -18.76
N HIS A 141 14.11 5.24 -19.35
CA HIS A 141 14.55 6.63 -19.13
C HIS A 141 13.32 7.52 -18.88
N GLY A 142 12.70 7.35 -17.70
CA GLY A 142 11.55 8.16 -17.30
C GLY A 142 11.93 9.58 -16.90
N ASN A 143 10.94 10.46 -16.89
CA ASN A 143 11.12 11.88 -16.58
C ASN A 143 10.19 12.38 -15.47
N ILE A 144 9.66 11.46 -14.64
CA ILE A 144 8.80 11.80 -13.51
C ILE A 144 9.43 12.89 -12.64
N THR A 145 8.63 13.88 -12.28
CA THR A 145 9.05 15.00 -11.42
C THR A 145 8.22 14.98 -10.14
N PRO A 146 8.84 14.80 -8.96
CA PRO A 146 8.10 14.68 -7.71
C PRO A 146 7.54 16.02 -7.23
N ARG A 147 6.40 15.94 -6.57
CA ARG A 147 5.79 16.98 -5.74
C ARG A 147 5.33 16.35 -4.43
N ILE A 148 6.20 16.37 -3.43
CA ILE A 148 5.96 15.69 -2.16
C ILE A 148 4.70 16.21 -1.46
N ARG A 149 3.83 15.31 -1.02
CA ARG A 149 2.57 15.55 -0.30
C ARG A 149 2.67 15.07 1.14
N ASN A 150 3.13 15.94 2.03
CA ASN A 150 3.19 15.64 3.46
C ASN A 150 1.81 15.63 4.12
N ASP A 151 0.80 16.17 3.47
CA ASP A 151 -0.58 16.27 3.96
C ASP A 151 -1.29 14.90 4.03
N ILE A 152 -0.82 13.89 3.33
CA ILE A 152 -1.35 12.51 3.39
C ILE A 152 -0.59 11.60 4.36
N VAL A 153 0.42 12.12 5.06
CA VAL A 153 1.23 11.39 6.05
C VAL A 153 0.99 11.98 7.43
N ALA A 154 0.86 11.12 8.43
CA ALA A 154 0.80 11.51 9.83
C ALA A 154 2.06 11.06 10.57
N GLY A 155 2.65 11.96 11.35
CA GLY A 155 3.72 11.63 12.29
C GLY A 155 3.18 11.19 13.66
N ILE A 156 4.04 10.62 14.50
CA ILE A 156 3.68 10.13 15.85
C ILE A 156 3.05 11.23 16.72
N GLU A 157 3.52 12.46 16.61
CA GLU A 157 2.98 13.59 17.38
C GLU A 157 1.55 13.97 16.93
N GLU A 158 1.23 13.76 15.66
CA GLU A 158 -0.13 13.94 15.14
C GLU A 158 -1.06 12.83 15.63
N VAL A 159 -0.57 11.60 15.70
CA VAL A 159 -1.29 10.45 16.27
C VAL A 159 -1.57 10.65 17.76
N LYS A 160 -0.64 11.22 18.52
CA LYS A 160 -0.85 11.57 19.94
C LYS A 160 -1.88 12.69 20.14
N ARG A 161 -2.16 13.51 19.11
CA ARG A 161 -3.04 14.69 19.15
C ARG A 161 -4.15 14.62 18.10
N LEU A 162 -4.97 13.57 18.17
CA LEU A 162 -5.99 13.27 17.15
C LEU A 162 -7.04 14.37 16.96
N GLY A 163 -7.40 15.11 18.01
CA GLY A 163 -8.54 16.01 17.98
C GLY A 163 -9.85 15.26 17.73
N ASN A 164 -10.64 15.72 16.75
CA ASN A 164 -11.91 15.10 16.36
C ASN A 164 -11.76 13.97 15.31
N ARG A 165 -10.53 13.59 14.94
CA ARG A 165 -10.26 12.54 13.95
C ARG A 165 -10.24 11.17 14.62
N SER A 166 -10.57 10.15 13.85
CA SER A 166 -10.41 8.77 14.28
C SER A 166 -9.01 8.26 13.95
N LEU A 167 -8.49 7.37 14.81
CA LEU A 167 -7.32 6.55 14.54
C LEU A 167 -7.79 5.13 14.26
N ILE A 168 -7.41 4.56 13.12
CA ILE A 168 -7.91 3.28 12.64
C ILE A 168 -6.77 2.28 12.60
N ASP A 169 -6.87 1.22 13.40
CA ASP A 169 -6.00 0.05 13.33
C ASP A 169 -6.49 -0.91 12.24
N CYS A 170 -5.69 -1.11 11.21
CA CYS A 170 -6.03 -1.94 10.06
C CYS A 170 -5.57 -3.40 10.19
N ARG A 171 -4.98 -3.80 11.34
CA ARG A 171 -4.54 -5.17 11.59
C ARG A 171 -5.73 -6.09 11.89
N GLU A 172 -5.50 -7.38 11.77
CA GLU A 172 -6.47 -8.40 12.17
C GLU A 172 -6.91 -8.19 13.63
N ARG A 173 -8.18 -8.48 13.94
CA ARG A 173 -8.80 -8.26 15.25
C ARG A 173 -8.04 -8.90 16.40
N ILE A 174 -7.47 -10.09 16.18
CA ILE A 174 -6.72 -10.83 17.20
C ILE A 174 -5.45 -10.07 17.64
N ARG A 175 -4.79 -9.38 16.68
CA ARG A 175 -3.62 -8.54 16.93
C ARG A 175 -4.01 -7.23 17.63
N TYR A 176 -5.07 -6.58 17.15
CA TYR A 176 -5.60 -5.37 17.77
C TYR A 176 -5.98 -5.60 19.23
N ARG A 177 -6.69 -6.68 19.54
CA ARG A 177 -7.07 -7.05 20.92
C ARG A 177 -5.89 -7.39 21.81
N GLY A 178 -4.73 -7.64 21.26
CA GLY A 178 -3.54 -8.04 22.00
C GLY A 178 -3.57 -9.49 22.49
N ILE A 179 -4.39 -10.33 21.85
CA ILE A 179 -4.49 -11.78 22.12
C ILE A 179 -3.28 -12.50 21.51
N GLU A 180 -2.95 -12.18 20.25
CA GLU A 180 -1.78 -12.71 19.55
C GLU A 180 -1.02 -11.59 18.85
N GLU A 181 0.31 -11.64 18.86
CA GLU A 181 1.18 -10.77 18.10
C GLU A 181 2.40 -11.54 17.59
N PRO A 182 2.29 -12.18 16.40
CA PRO A 182 3.36 -13.03 15.89
C PRO A 182 4.52 -12.25 15.27
N ILE A 183 4.39 -10.94 15.07
CA ILE A 183 5.33 -10.13 14.29
C ILE A 183 6.06 -9.10 15.16
N ASP A 184 5.32 -8.39 16.01
CA ASP A 184 5.83 -7.27 16.81
C ASP A 184 6.13 -7.68 18.25
N LYS A 185 7.04 -6.96 18.92
CA LYS A 185 7.51 -7.31 20.28
C LYS A 185 6.46 -7.09 21.37
N LYS A 186 5.48 -6.23 21.16
CA LYS A 186 4.44 -5.89 22.14
C LYS A 186 3.06 -6.10 21.49
N ALA A 187 2.15 -6.77 22.19
CA ALA A 187 0.77 -7.01 21.76
C ALA A 187 -0.16 -5.90 22.28
N GLY A 188 -1.21 -5.57 21.51
CA GLY A 188 -2.19 -4.54 21.80
C GLY A 188 -2.33 -3.53 20.69
N HIS A 189 -2.88 -2.35 20.98
CA HIS A 189 -3.13 -1.29 20.02
C HIS A 189 -2.85 0.10 20.59
N ILE A 190 -2.78 1.11 19.74
CA ILE A 190 -2.64 2.53 20.14
C ILE A 190 -3.94 2.94 20.85
N PRO A 191 -3.87 3.58 22.04
CA PRO A 191 -5.06 4.00 22.77
C PRO A 191 -6.03 4.84 21.92
N ASN A 192 -7.32 4.61 22.11
CA ASN A 192 -8.43 5.22 21.36
C ASN A 192 -8.49 4.87 19.86
N ALA A 193 -7.68 3.94 19.37
CA ALA A 193 -7.84 3.42 18.03
C ALA A 193 -9.10 2.55 17.95
N ILE A 194 -9.77 2.61 16.80
CA ILE A 194 -10.84 1.69 16.42
C ILE A 194 -10.29 0.66 15.43
N ASN A 195 -10.80 -0.55 15.45
CA ASN A 195 -10.30 -1.61 14.57
C ASN A 195 -11.20 -1.77 13.35
N ILE A 196 -10.65 -1.51 12.17
CA ILE A 196 -11.24 -1.83 10.87
C ILE A 196 -10.18 -2.59 10.08
N PRO A 197 -10.14 -3.93 10.20
CA PRO A 197 -9.16 -4.74 9.50
C PRO A 197 -9.18 -4.52 7.98
N TYR A 198 -8.01 -4.47 7.37
CA TYR A 198 -7.92 -4.32 5.91
C TYR A 198 -8.64 -5.43 5.15
N THR A 199 -8.73 -6.62 5.75
CA THR A 199 -9.47 -7.77 5.20
C THR A 199 -10.97 -7.55 5.09
N ASP A 200 -11.54 -6.68 5.93
CA ASP A 200 -12.98 -6.36 5.89
C ASP A 200 -13.36 -5.51 4.65
N LEU A 201 -12.38 -4.99 3.93
CA LEU A 201 -12.56 -4.19 2.71
C LEU A 201 -12.41 -5.02 1.43
N LEU A 202 -12.11 -6.31 1.57
CA LEU A 202 -11.82 -7.21 0.47
C LEU A 202 -12.72 -8.44 0.51
N GLU A 203 -13.14 -8.89 -0.67
CA GLU A 203 -13.78 -10.18 -0.87
C GLU A 203 -13.07 -10.92 -2.00
N ASN A 204 -12.56 -12.13 -1.73
CA ASN A 204 -11.79 -12.92 -2.70
C ASN A 204 -10.64 -12.13 -3.36
N ASN A 205 -9.95 -11.30 -2.59
CA ASN A 205 -8.88 -10.41 -3.05
C ASN A 205 -9.33 -9.25 -3.97
N HIS A 206 -10.64 -8.98 -4.05
CA HIS A 206 -11.19 -7.79 -4.71
C HIS A 206 -11.63 -6.77 -3.67
N TYR A 207 -11.48 -5.49 -3.99
CA TYR A 207 -12.09 -4.44 -3.16
C TYR A 207 -13.60 -4.51 -3.23
N LEU A 208 -14.25 -4.34 -2.09
CA LEU A 208 -15.69 -4.13 -2.02
C LEU A 208 -16.09 -2.90 -2.86
N ASP A 209 -17.34 -2.85 -3.30
CA ASP A 209 -17.86 -1.68 -3.97
C ASP A 209 -17.95 -0.45 -3.04
N ASP A 210 -18.06 0.73 -3.62
CA ASP A 210 -18.04 2.00 -2.89
C ASP A 210 -19.22 2.14 -1.91
N ALA A 211 -20.34 1.48 -2.14
CA ALA A 211 -21.50 1.52 -1.23
C ALA A 211 -21.21 0.73 0.06
N HIS A 212 -20.62 -0.45 -0.07
CA HIS A 212 -20.20 -1.24 1.08
C HIS A 212 -19.07 -0.55 1.85
N ILE A 213 -18.06 0.00 1.15
CA ILE A 213 -16.97 0.76 1.78
C ILE A 213 -17.53 1.98 2.54
N LYS A 214 -18.45 2.74 1.94
CA LYS A 214 -19.13 3.87 2.63
C LYS A 214 -19.89 3.43 3.87
N SER A 215 -20.51 2.24 3.84
CA SER A 215 -21.19 1.69 5.02
C SER A 215 -20.23 1.36 6.16
N ILE A 216 -19.03 0.81 5.84
CA ILE A 216 -18.00 0.49 6.84
C ILE A 216 -17.46 1.76 7.49
N PHE A 217 -17.23 2.81 6.71
CA PHE A 217 -16.63 4.07 7.18
C PHE A 217 -17.65 5.18 7.47
N LYS A 218 -18.95 4.87 7.59
CA LYS A 218 -20.04 5.86 7.71
C LYS A 218 -19.87 6.87 8.84
N ASP A 219 -19.28 6.45 9.96
CA ASP A 219 -19.09 7.27 11.17
C ASP A 219 -17.64 7.80 11.29
N ILE A 220 -16.82 7.63 10.24
CA ILE A 220 -15.42 8.04 10.23
C ILE A 220 -15.30 9.46 9.64
N PRO A 221 -14.77 10.42 10.41
CA PRO A 221 -14.58 11.78 9.92
C PRO A 221 -13.48 11.87 8.85
N GLU A 222 -13.61 12.84 7.94
CA GLU A 222 -12.56 13.18 6.97
C GLU A 222 -11.21 13.47 7.65
N GLY A 223 -10.11 13.09 7.02
CA GLY A 223 -8.76 13.31 7.53
C GLY A 223 -8.37 12.39 8.69
N SER A 224 -9.14 11.34 8.95
CA SER A 224 -8.79 10.30 9.93
C SER A 224 -7.49 9.60 9.55
N ILE A 225 -6.82 9.01 10.55
CA ILE A 225 -5.50 8.42 10.39
C ILE A 225 -5.62 6.89 10.41
N VAL A 226 -5.04 6.24 9.42
CA VAL A 226 -4.93 4.78 9.38
C VAL A 226 -3.52 4.33 9.77
N TYR A 227 -3.40 3.20 10.46
CA TYR A 227 -2.13 2.53 10.73
C TYR A 227 -2.32 1.01 10.73
N CYS A 228 -1.22 0.28 10.64
CA CYS A 228 -1.23 -1.19 10.79
C CYS A 228 -0.04 -1.67 11.63
N GLY A 229 0.61 -2.75 11.26
CA GLY A 229 1.87 -3.18 11.89
C GLY A 229 3.05 -2.30 11.51
N SER A 230 3.15 -1.90 10.25
CA SER A 230 4.32 -1.23 9.68
C SER A 230 4.03 -0.33 8.46
N GLY A 231 2.78 0.13 8.29
CA GLY A 231 2.41 1.06 7.23
C GLY A 231 2.24 0.43 5.83
N VAL A 232 2.10 -0.89 5.74
CA VAL A 232 1.90 -1.59 4.46
C VAL A 232 0.43 -1.92 4.26
N THR A 233 -0.17 -2.77 5.10
CA THR A 233 -1.59 -3.17 4.95
C THR A 233 -2.56 -2.02 5.23
N SER A 234 -2.18 -1.00 6.00
CA SER A 234 -2.98 0.22 6.17
C SER A 234 -3.18 1.01 4.87
N CYS A 235 -2.32 0.80 3.86
CA CYS A 235 -2.52 1.41 2.55
C CYS A 235 -3.75 0.84 1.82
N VAL A 236 -4.21 -0.37 2.16
CA VAL A 236 -5.48 -0.92 1.65
C VAL A 236 -6.66 -0.08 2.14
N ASN A 237 -6.69 0.24 3.46
CA ASN A 237 -7.71 1.12 4.03
C ASN A 237 -7.57 2.55 3.48
N LEU A 238 -6.34 3.06 3.37
CA LEU A 238 -6.07 4.38 2.80
C LEU A 238 -6.66 4.52 1.39
N PHE A 239 -6.40 3.55 0.51
CA PHE A 239 -6.94 3.50 -0.84
C PHE A 239 -8.47 3.43 -0.86
N ALA A 240 -9.07 2.55 -0.06
CA ALA A 240 -10.52 2.39 0.02
C ALA A 240 -11.21 3.68 0.52
N MET A 241 -10.64 4.34 1.53
CA MET A 241 -11.16 5.60 2.06
C MET A 241 -11.00 6.76 1.07
N ASP A 242 -9.87 6.84 0.34
CA ASP A 242 -9.63 7.85 -0.69
C ASP A 242 -10.67 7.74 -1.83
N ARG A 243 -10.96 6.51 -2.29
CA ARG A 243 -11.99 6.23 -3.32
C ARG A 243 -13.38 6.77 -2.96
N ILE A 244 -13.73 6.81 -1.69
CA ILE A 244 -15.02 7.33 -1.22
C ILE A 244 -14.95 8.80 -0.75
N GLY A 245 -13.78 9.47 -0.89
CA GLY A 245 -13.60 10.89 -0.67
C GLY A 245 -13.28 11.31 0.76
N LEU A 246 -12.88 10.39 1.65
CA LEU A 246 -12.58 10.68 3.07
C LEU A 246 -11.21 11.33 3.33
N LYS A 247 -10.34 11.43 2.34
CA LYS A 247 -8.99 12.01 2.42
C LYS A 247 -8.21 11.59 3.68
N PRO A 248 -7.98 10.29 3.89
CA PRO A 248 -7.29 9.80 5.07
C PRO A 248 -5.82 10.17 5.05
N LYS A 249 -5.18 10.06 6.23
CA LYS A 249 -3.71 10.07 6.36
C LYS A 249 -3.22 8.69 6.79
N VAL A 250 -1.97 8.37 6.46
CA VAL A 250 -1.33 7.16 6.97
C VAL A 250 -0.25 7.50 7.99
N TYR A 251 -0.30 6.84 9.15
CA TYR A 251 0.83 6.79 10.06
C TYR A 251 1.77 5.68 9.62
N VAL A 252 2.78 6.05 8.82
CA VAL A 252 3.69 5.10 8.17
C VAL A 252 4.44 4.22 9.17
N GLY A 253 4.98 4.80 10.26
CA GLY A 253 5.67 4.06 11.30
C GLY A 253 4.81 3.00 11.99
N SER A 254 3.51 3.28 12.09
CA SER A 254 2.49 2.33 12.57
C SER A 254 2.78 1.76 13.95
N TRP A 255 2.24 0.56 14.24
CA TRP A 255 2.42 -0.12 15.53
C TRP A 255 3.89 -0.34 15.89
N SER A 256 4.70 -0.75 14.92
CA SER A 256 6.13 -1.01 15.14
C SER A 256 6.92 0.24 15.54
N ASP A 257 6.52 1.41 15.08
CA ASP A 257 7.07 2.70 15.53
C ASP A 257 6.52 3.08 16.91
N TRP A 258 5.20 2.97 17.11
CA TRP A 258 4.58 3.30 18.40
C TRP A 258 5.21 2.58 19.57
N ILE A 259 5.46 1.28 19.44
CA ILE A 259 6.05 0.46 20.50
C ILE A 259 7.55 0.61 20.67
N SER A 260 8.22 1.34 19.78
CA SER A 260 9.65 1.66 19.87
C SER A 260 9.94 2.74 20.93
N TYR A 261 8.92 3.43 21.38
CA TYR A 261 8.99 4.43 22.45
C TYR A 261 8.49 3.79 23.75
N ASP A 262 9.34 3.75 24.78
CA ASP A 262 9.01 3.08 26.04
C ASP A 262 7.88 3.77 26.82
N ASP A 263 7.75 5.10 26.67
CA ASP A 263 6.72 5.90 27.35
C ASP A 263 5.34 5.83 26.68
N ASN A 264 5.22 5.22 25.51
CA ASN A 264 3.95 5.13 24.82
C ASN A 264 3.03 4.07 25.45
N VAL A 265 1.82 4.50 25.81
CA VAL A 265 0.79 3.64 26.40
C VAL A 265 0.25 2.67 25.34
N ILE A 266 -0.08 1.48 25.76
CA ILE A 266 -0.66 0.40 24.96
C ILE A 266 -2.00 0.00 25.57
N SER A 267 -3.03 -0.15 24.76
CA SER A 267 -4.33 -0.70 25.12
C SER A 267 -4.48 -2.15 24.66
N LYS A 268 -5.31 -2.92 25.36
CA LYS A 268 -5.75 -4.28 25.01
C LYS A 268 -7.23 -4.44 25.33
N GLU A 269 -7.90 -5.34 24.62
CA GLU A 269 -9.30 -5.73 24.87
C GLU A 269 -9.42 -7.19 25.29
#